data_de93369915b72fbf6ec12eac088d05e5
#
_entry.id   de93369915b72fbf6ec12eac088d05e5
#
_cell.length_a   1.000
_cell.length_b   1.000
_cell.length_c   1.000
_cell.angle_alpha   90.00
_cell.angle_beta   90.00
_cell.angle_gamma   90.00
#
_symmetry.space_group_name_H-M   'P 1'
#
loop_
_entity.id
_entity.type
_entity.pdbx_description
1 polymer ?
#
loop_
_entity_poly.entity_id
_entity_poly.type
_entity_poly.pdbx_seq_one_letter_code
_entity_poly.pdbx_strand_id
1 'polypeptide(L)'
;MTDVNHCITKKIIETEYSVFALEDLTSIRVKKRRGVEMNRKLNNWSFYQFEQFLRYKAEALGKRVVLVDSRYTSQKCSCCGHTYKGNRNGPDFHCQNCGLHIHSDLNASRNIAHAGISRMGGLPVNQPNVMPSVVVTSHSLSRLGS
;
A
#
# COMPACT_ATOMS: atom_id res chain seq x y z
N MET A 1 4.00 17.37 -11.19
CA MET A 1 3.72 16.04 -10.58
C MET A 1 4.84 15.02 -10.84
N THR A 2 5.44 15.00 -12.02
CA THR A 2 6.53 14.06 -12.34
C THR A 2 7.70 14.16 -11.38
N ASP A 3 8.14 15.37 -11.04
CA ASP A 3 9.26 15.61 -10.11
C ASP A 3 8.95 15.15 -8.69
N VAL A 4 7.70 15.32 -8.23
CA VAL A 4 7.27 14.88 -6.90
C VAL A 4 7.35 13.36 -6.77
N ASN A 5 6.78 12.63 -7.76
CA ASN A 5 6.84 11.17 -7.77
C ASN A 5 8.29 10.66 -7.85
N HIS A 6 9.13 11.35 -8.63
CA HIS A 6 10.55 11.00 -8.75
C HIS A 6 11.30 11.17 -7.43
N CYS A 7 11.07 12.28 -6.72
CA CYS A 7 11.67 12.55 -5.42
C CYS A 7 11.19 11.59 -4.33
N ILE A 8 9.87 11.31 -4.29
CA ILE A 8 9.30 10.40 -3.30
C ILE A 8 9.84 8.97 -3.52
N THR A 9 9.80 8.48 -4.75
CA THR A 9 10.31 7.12 -5.05
C THR A 9 11.80 7.00 -4.80
N LYS A 10 12.58 8.07 -5.00
CA LYS A 10 14.01 8.10 -4.63
C LYS A 10 14.19 7.90 -3.12
N LYS A 11 13.49 8.69 -2.30
CA LYS A 11 13.56 8.56 -0.84
C LYS A 11 13.13 7.18 -0.34
N ILE A 12 12.08 6.59 -0.95
CA ILE A 12 11.60 5.25 -0.59
C ILE A 12 12.66 4.19 -0.90
N ILE A 13 13.28 4.27 -2.09
CA ILE A 13 14.21 3.24 -2.52
C ILE A 13 15.56 3.29 -1.79
N GLU A 14 15.93 4.44 -1.24
CA GLU A 14 17.13 4.64 -0.44
C GLU A 14 17.01 4.04 0.98
N THR A 15 15.82 3.61 1.38
CA THR A 15 15.64 2.91 2.66
C THR A 15 16.31 1.52 2.65
N GLU A 16 16.55 0.96 3.82
CA GLU A 16 17.15 -0.38 3.99
C GLU A 16 16.27 -1.54 3.51
N TYR A 17 15.00 -1.27 3.21
CA TYR A 17 14.05 -2.29 2.79
C TYR A 17 14.37 -2.83 1.39
N SER A 18 14.24 -4.13 1.21
CA SER A 18 14.50 -4.82 -0.05
C SER A 18 13.24 -5.15 -0.85
N VAL A 19 12.06 -5.03 -0.24
CA VAL A 19 10.76 -5.34 -0.86
C VAL A 19 9.76 -4.23 -0.59
N PHE A 20 9.06 -3.81 -1.64
CA PHE A 20 8.00 -2.80 -1.58
C PHE A 20 6.68 -3.41 -2.05
N ALA A 21 5.67 -3.42 -1.20
CA ALA A 21 4.34 -3.89 -1.54
C ALA A 21 3.43 -2.70 -1.88
N LEU A 22 2.76 -2.77 -3.02
CA LEU A 22 1.79 -1.78 -3.49
C LEU A 22 0.43 -2.44 -3.74
N GLU A 23 -0.65 -1.70 -3.57
CA GLU A 23 -1.96 -2.16 -4.02
C GLU A 23 -2.05 -2.18 -5.54
N ASP A 24 -2.60 -3.28 -6.09
CA ASP A 24 -2.99 -3.35 -7.50
C ASP A 24 -4.30 -2.59 -7.73
N LEU A 25 -4.19 -1.40 -8.30
CA LEU A 25 -5.32 -0.54 -8.60
C LEU A 25 -5.85 -0.70 -10.04
N THR A 26 -5.28 -1.58 -10.84
CA THR A 26 -5.65 -1.77 -12.26
C THR A 26 -7.07 -2.29 -12.42
N SER A 27 -7.58 -3.05 -11.46
CA SER A 27 -8.91 -3.67 -11.48
C SER A 27 -10.02 -2.84 -10.85
N ILE A 28 -9.76 -1.62 -10.38
CA ILE A 28 -10.79 -0.78 -9.75
C ILE A 28 -11.81 -0.34 -10.81
N ARG A 29 -12.92 -1.08 -10.88
CA ARG A 29 -14.05 -0.77 -11.76
C ARG A 29 -14.72 0.55 -11.35
N VAL A 30 -14.69 1.47 -12.30
CA VAL A 30 -15.22 2.82 -12.15
C VAL A 30 -16.74 2.81 -12.29
N LYS A 31 -17.48 3.07 -11.22
CA LYS A 31 -18.88 3.52 -11.34
C LYS A 31 -18.88 4.96 -11.86
N LYS A 32 -19.41 5.15 -13.07
CA LYS A 32 -19.51 6.45 -13.75
C LYS A 32 -20.31 7.46 -12.92
N ARG A 33 -19.66 8.52 -12.44
CA ARG A 33 -20.28 9.81 -12.10
C ARG A 33 -19.57 10.90 -12.91
N ARG A 34 -20.32 11.61 -13.75
CA ARG A 34 -19.80 12.74 -14.54
C ARG A 34 -19.21 13.79 -13.59
N GLY A 35 -18.03 14.30 -13.88
CA GLY A 35 -17.31 15.30 -13.06
C GLY A 35 -16.20 14.74 -12.16
N VAL A 36 -16.31 13.50 -11.67
CA VAL A 36 -15.28 12.84 -10.86
C VAL A 36 -14.26 12.08 -11.74
N GLU A 37 -14.57 11.91 -13.03
CA GLU A 37 -13.80 11.06 -13.94
C GLU A 37 -12.44 11.67 -14.31
N MET A 38 -12.35 12.99 -14.44
CA MET A 38 -11.08 13.67 -14.77
C MET A 38 -10.08 13.60 -13.61
N ASN A 39 -10.51 13.97 -12.40
CA ASN A 39 -9.66 13.90 -11.21
C ASN A 39 -9.18 12.46 -10.96
N ARG A 40 -10.00 11.49 -11.30
CA ARG A 40 -9.69 10.09 -11.13
C ARG A 40 -8.73 9.58 -12.18
N LYS A 41 -8.85 10.00 -13.45
CA LYS A 41 -7.85 9.70 -14.51
C LYS A 41 -6.49 10.28 -14.14
N LEU A 42 -6.45 11.51 -13.61
CA LEU A 42 -5.21 12.15 -13.15
C LEU A 42 -4.60 11.41 -11.94
N ASN A 43 -5.42 10.99 -10.98
CA ASN A 43 -4.93 10.24 -9.81
C ASN A 43 -4.42 8.85 -10.21
N ASN A 44 -5.14 8.14 -11.10
CA ASN A 44 -4.69 6.84 -11.60
C ASN A 44 -3.41 6.96 -12.42
N TRP A 45 -3.28 8.02 -13.22
CA TRP A 45 -2.07 8.28 -14.00
C TRP A 45 -0.87 8.60 -13.09
N SER A 46 -1.07 9.42 -12.07
CA SER A 46 -0.02 9.75 -11.09
C SER A 46 0.42 8.52 -10.31
N PHE A 47 -0.51 7.63 -9.93
CA PHE A 47 -0.22 6.39 -9.24
C PHE A 47 0.53 5.40 -10.13
N TYR A 48 0.11 5.24 -11.39
CA TYR A 48 0.80 4.42 -12.37
C TYR A 48 2.24 4.91 -12.59
N GLN A 49 2.43 6.23 -12.76
CA GLN A 49 3.75 6.82 -12.88
C GLN A 49 4.63 6.56 -11.65
N PHE A 50 4.06 6.70 -10.45
CA PHE A 50 4.74 6.38 -9.20
C PHE A 50 5.18 4.91 -9.15
N GLU A 51 4.30 3.99 -9.51
CA GLU A 51 4.61 2.55 -9.58
C GLU A 51 5.76 2.28 -10.56
N GLN A 52 5.72 2.86 -11.75
CA GLN A 52 6.78 2.69 -12.76
C GLN A 52 8.12 3.24 -12.24
N PHE A 53 8.12 4.41 -11.61
CA PHE A 53 9.34 4.99 -11.03
C PHE A 53 9.90 4.13 -9.90
N LEU A 54 9.05 3.59 -9.06
CA LEU A 54 9.51 2.73 -7.98
C LEU A 54 10.07 1.40 -8.51
N ARG A 55 9.42 0.81 -9.53
CA ARG A 55 9.86 -0.45 -10.16
C ARG A 55 11.25 -0.34 -10.75
N TYR A 56 11.49 0.59 -11.67
CA TYR A 56 12.80 0.65 -12.33
C TYR A 56 13.93 1.00 -11.36
N LYS A 57 13.65 1.84 -10.36
CA LYS A 57 14.66 2.17 -9.32
C LYS A 57 14.93 1.00 -8.39
N ALA A 58 13.90 0.25 -8.01
CA ALA A 58 14.04 -0.96 -7.22
C ALA A 58 14.89 -2.00 -7.95
N GLU A 59 14.58 -2.25 -9.21
CA GLU A 59 15.29 -3.19 -10.06
C GLU A 59 16.78 -2.84 -10.19
N ALA A 60 17.09 -1.55 -10.39
CA ALA A 60 18.48 -1.06 -10.47
C ALA A 60 19.30 -1.34 -9.19
N LEU A 61 18.65 -1.50 -8.04
CA LEU A 61 19.29 -1.78 -6.75
C LEU A 61 19.07 -3.24 -6.27
N GLY A 62 18.58 -4.12 -7.15
CA GLY A 62 18.29 -5.52 -6.79
C GLY A 62 17.13 -5.69 -5.79
N LYS A 63 16.31 -4.65 -5.63
CA LYS A 63 15.12 -4.65 -4.77
C LYS A 63 13.87 -5.05 -5.56
N ARG A 64 12.80 -5.42 -4.87
CA ARG A 64 11.57 -5.92 -5.50
C ARG A 64 10.35 -5.07 -5.20
N VAL A 65 9.49 -4.89 -6.20
CA VAL A 65 8.14 -4.32 -6.05
C VAL A 65 7.12 -5.42 -6.29
N VAL A 66 6.20 -5.61 -5.37
CA VAL A 66 5.14 -6.63 -5.42
C VAL A 66 3.78 -5.94 -5.40
N LEU A 67 2.92 -6.24 -6.37
CA LEU A 67 1.53 -5.79 -6.35
C LEU A 67 0.67 -6.78 -5.58
N VAL A 68 -0.21 -6.28 -4.72
CA VAL A 68 -1.15 -7.07 -3.94
C VAL A 68 -2.59 -6.67 -4.22
N ASP A 69 -3.51 -7.62 -4.09
CA ASP A 69 -4.94 -7.36 -4.27
C ASP A 69 -5.43 -6.36 -3.20
N SER A 70 -6.07 -5.28 -3.66
CA SER A 70 -6.60 -4.21 -2.81
C SER A 70 -7.90 -4.58 -2.07
N ARG A 71 -8.49 -5.75 -2.38
CA ARG A 71 -9.76 -6.14 -1.78
C ARG A 71 -9.66 -6.30 -0.27
N TYR A 72 -10.55 -5.64 0.44
CA TYR A 72 -10.71 -5.72 1.90
C TYR A 72 -9.51 -5.27 2.74
N THR A 73 -8.42 -4.81 2.15
CA THR A 73 -7.23 -4.34 2.89
C THR A 73 -7.56 -3.27 3.92
N SER A 74 -8.53 -2.40 3.61
CA SER A 74 -9.00 -1.33 4.52
C SER A 74 -10.01 -1.78 5.58
N GLN A 75 -10.61 -2.96 5.44
CA GLN A 75 -11.67 -3.48 6.34
C GLN A 75 -11.18 -4.63 7.22
N LYS A 76 -10.13 -5.32 6.78
CA LYS A 76 -9.50 -6.44 7.49
C LYS A 76 -8.65 -5.91 8.63
N CYS A 77 -8.76 -6.52 9.79
CA CYS A 77 -7.89 -6.23 10.92
C CYS A 77 -6.49 -6.82 10.71
N SER A 78 -5.46 -5.99 10.85
CA SER A 78 -4.07 -6.41 10.70
C SER A 78 -3.57 -7.28 11.86
N CYS A 79 -4.29 -7.31 12.97
CA CYS A 79 -3.97 -8.14 14.13
C CYS A 79 -4.62 -9.53 14.05
N CYS A 80 -5.95 -9.58 13.97
CA CYS A 80 -6.70 -10.85 14.06
C CYS A 80 -7.27 -11.35 12.74
N GLY A 81 -7.15 -10.59 11.65
CA GLY A 81 -7.67 -10.98 10.34
C GLY A 81 -9.18 -10.79 10.15
N HIS A 82 -9.93 -10.41 11.20
CA HIS A 82 -11.37 -10.19 11.10
C HIS A 82 -11.70 -9.09 10.11
N THR A 83 -12.58 -9.38 9.14
CA THR A 83 -12.96 -8.45 8.07
C THR A 83 -14.40 -8.01 8.28
N TYR A 84 -14.58 -6.73 8.57
CA TYR A 84 -15.89 -6.13 8.76
C TYR A 84 -15.87 -4.67 8.31
N LYS A 85 -16.90 -4.27 7.55
CA LYS A 85 -17.00 -2.91 7.01
C LYS A 85 -17.03 -1.83 8.10
N GLY A 86 -17.67 -2.13 9.24
CA GLY A 86 -17.80 -1.24 10.39
C GLY A 86 -16.51 -1.06 11.19
N ASN A 87 -15.43 -1.82 10.91
CA ASN A 87 -14.13 -1.62 11.56
C ASN A 87 -13.48 -0.28 11.19
N ARG A 88 -13.82 0.27 10.02
CA ARG A 88 -13.27 1.55 9.54
C ARG A 88 -14.31 2.65 9.59
N ASN A 89 -13.96 3.76 10.24
CA ASN A 89 -14.72 5.00 10.25
C ASN A 89 -13.78 6.18 9.90
N GLY A 90 -13.74 6.54 8.63
CA GLY A 90 -12.81 7.58 8.14
C GLY A 90 -11.34 7.24 8.44
N PRO A 91 -10.61 8.08 9.22
CA PRO A 91 -9.23 7.84 9.59
C PRO A 91 -9.06 6.81 10.70
N ASP A 92 -10.14 6.50 11.44
CA ASP A 92 -10.07 5.58 12.57
C ASP A 92 -10.40 4.15 12.16
N PHE A 93 -9.64 3.21 12.68
CA PHE A 93 -9.88 1.77 12.57
C PHE A 93 -10.04 1.17 13.95
N HIS A 94 -11.20 0.58 14.22
CA HIS A 94 -11.49 -0.12 15.46
C HIS A 94 -12.04 -1.51 15.15
N CYS A 95 -11.26 -2.54 15.47
CA CYS A 95 -11.68 -3.92 15.25
C CYS A 95 -12.75 -4.35 16.22
N GLN A 96 -13.90 -4.72 15.71
CA GLN A 96 -15.03 -5.19 16.54
C GLN A 96 -14.78 -6.58 17.17
N ASN A 97 -13.77 -7.31 16.71
CA ASN A 97 -13.46 -8.65 17.22
C ASN A 97 -12.36 -8.63 18.28
N CYS A 98 -11.22 -7.99 18.05
CA CYS A 98 -10.08 -8.01 18.97
C CYS A 98 -9.80 -6.67 19.66
N GLY A 99 -10.59 -5.62 19.39
CA GLY A 99 -10.44 -4.31 20.01
C GLY A 99 -9.26 -3.47 19.50
N LEU A 100 -8.50 -3.92 18.51
CA LEU A 100 -7.41 -3.12 17.95
C LEU A 100 -7.91 -1.74 17.50
N HIS A 101 -7.34 -0.66 18.05
CA HIS A 101 -7.65 0.71 17.68
C HIS A 101 -6.40 1.41 17.17
N ILE A 102 -6.38 1.75 15.88
CA ILE A 102 -5.25 2.41 15.21
C ILE A 102 -5.75 3.26 14.04
N HIS A 103 -4.86 4.06 13.44
CA HIS A 103 -5.17 4.79 12.22
C HIS A 103 -5.46 3.81 11.07
N SER A 104 -6.52 4.08 10.29
CA SER A 104 -6.97 3.17 9.23
C SER A 104 -5.93 2.94 8.12
N ASP A 105 -5.14 3.96 7.78
CA ASP A 105 -4.07 3.81 6.78
C ASP A 105 -2.93 2.92 7.31
N LEU A 106 -2.61 3.01 8.62
CA LEU A 106 -1.62 2.13 9.23
C LEU A 106 -2.12 0.68 9.25
N ASN A 107 -3.41 0.44 9.54
CA ASN A 107 -4.00 -0.89 9.45
C ASN A 107 -3.93 -1.45 8.03
N ALA A 108 -4.34 -0.65 7.03
CA ALA A 108 -4.30 -1.03 5.62
C ALA A 108 -2.85 -1.34 5.17
N SER A 109 -1.89 -0.51 5.54
CA SER A 109 -0.48 -0.71 5.18
C SER A 109 0.08 -2.02 5.74
N ARG A 110 -0.27 -2.38 6.97
CA ARG A 110 0.11 -3.67 7.55
C ARG A 110 -0.48 -4.86 6.78
N ASN A 111 -1.75 -4.76 6.36
CA ASN A 111 -2.39 -5.80 5.56
C ASN A 111 -1.73 -5.96 4.19
N ILE A 112 -1.36 -4.86 3.53
CA ILE A 112 -0.65 -4.87 2.25
C ILE A 112 0.73 -5.51 2.41
N ALA A 113 1.46 -5.16 3.47
CA ALA A 113 2.75 -5.75 3.78
C ALA A 113 2.65 -7.28 3.96
N HIS A 114 1.70 -7.75 4.76
CA HIS A 114 1.44 -9.19 4.95
C HIS A 114 1.10 -9.90 3.65
N ALA A 115 0.25 -9.30 2.81
CA ALA A 115 -0.10 -9.86 1.50
C ALA A 115 1.11 -9.92 0.55
N GLY A 116 1.97 -8.91 0.58
CA GLY A 116 3.22 -8.87 -0.19
C GLY A 116 4.18 -10.00 0.20
N ILE A 117 4.39 -10.22 1.49
CA ILE A 117 5.22 -11.32 2.03
C ILE A 117 4.65 -12.67 1.60
N SER A 118 3.34 -12.87 1.72
CA SER A 118 2.67 -14.11 1.34
C SER A 118 2.83 -14.44 -0.15
N ARG A 119 2.81 -13.42 -1.02
CA ARG A 119 3.02 -13.58 -2.47
C ARG A 119 4.44 -13.97 -2.85
N MET A 120 5.41 -13.63 -2.02
CA MET A 120 6.81 -14.01 -2.25
C MET A 120 7.12 -15.48 -1.92
N GLY A 121 6.10 -16.29 -1.59
CA GLY A 121 6.26 -17.70 -1.29
C GLY A 121 6.87 -17.97 0.07
N GLY A 122 6.56 -17.12 1.06
CA GLY A 122 7.05 -17.28 2.42
C GLY A 122 8.55 -17.55 2.45
N LEU A 123 9.40 -16.56 2.54
CA LEU A 123 10.81 -16.80 2.81
C LEU A 123 10.88 -17.73 4.02
N PRO A 124 11.67 -18.82 3.99
CA PRO A 124 11.80 -19.69 5.14
C PRO A 124 12.25 -18.85 6.33
N VAL A 125 11.36 -18.70 7.30
CA VAL A 125 11.63 -17.99 8.55
C VAL A 125 12.55 -18.89 9.38
N ASN A 126 13.81 -18.94 9.00
CA ASN A 126 14.87 -19.60 9.77
C ASN A 126 15.88 -18.58 10.27
N GLN A 127 15.43 -17.36 10.56
CA GLN A 127 16.24 -16.42 11.35
C GLN A 127 15.38 -15.86 12.49
N PRO A 128 15.82 -16.04 13.74
CA PRO A 128 15.14 -15.43 14.87
C PRO A 128 15.25 -13.91 14.77
N ASN A 129 14.12 -13.22 14.78
CA ASN A 129 13.99 -11.78 14.97
C ASN A 129 14.37 -10.80 13.85
N VAL A 130 14.35 -11.16 12.58
CA VAL A 130 14.31 -10.15 11.52
C VAL A 130 12.93 -10.17 10.89
N MET A 131 12.07 -9.26 11.31
CA MET A 131 10.88 -8.93 10.53
C MET A 131 11.36 -8.52 9.12
N PRO A 132 10.85 -9.13 8.03
CA PRO A 132 11.16 -8.64 6.70
C PRO A 132 10.70 -7.19 6.63
N SER A 133 11.65 -6.30 6.38
CA SER A 133 11.40 -4.86 6.32
C SER A 133 10.62 -4.56 5.04
N VAL A 134 9.30 -4.49 5.13
CA VAL A 134 8.41 -4.16 4.02
C VAL A 134 7.90 -2.75 4.19
N VAL A 135 8.19 -1.87 3.23
CA VAL A 135 7.55 -0.56 3.14
C VAL A 135 6.30 -0.64 2.30
N VAL A 136 5.23 -0.10 2.84
CA VAL A 136 3.94 -0.01 2.17
C VAL A 136 3.62 1.45 1.90
N THR A 137 3.32 1.75 0.66
CA THR A 137 2.76 3.05 0.29
C THR A 137 1.26 2.88 0.06
N SER A 138 0.45 3.37 0.97
CA SER A 138 -0.99 3.52 0.79
C SER A 138 -1.33 4.94 0.32
N HIS A 139 -2.55 5.16 -0.10
CA HIS A 139 -3.11 6.38 -0.70
C HIS A 139 -2.88 7.73 0.04
N SER A 140 -2.05 7.80 1.06
CA SER A 140 -1.81 9.01 1.85
C SER A 140 -1.08 10.15 1.11
N LEU A 141 -0.70 9.94 -0.16
CA LEU A 141 -0.02 10.98 -0.97
C LEU A 141 -0.92 12.15 -1.40
N SER A 142 -2.24 12.06 -1.16
CA SER A 142 -3.18 13.13 -1.54
C SER A 142 -3.26 14.30 -0.57
N ARG A 143 -2.53 14.28 0.55
CA ARG A 143 -2.59 15.34 1.59
C ARG A 143 -1.28 16.07 1.85
N LEU A 144 -0.23 15.85 1.06
CA LEU A 144 1.03 16.61 1.19
C LEU A 144 1.10 17.81 0.24
N GLY A 145 -0.04 18.40 -0.12
CA GLY A 145 -0.16 19.59 -0.94
C GLY A 145 -1.08 20.62 -0.29
N SER A 146 -0.65 21.19 0.80
CA SER A 146 -1.15 22.47 1.31
C SER A 146 0.03 23.23 1.86
#